data_2c49c028903510ed3b04d0ae535abdf8
#
_entry.id   2c49c028903510ed3b04d0ae535abdf8
#
_cell.length_a   1.000
_cell.length_b   1.000
_cell.length_c   1.000
_cell.angle_alpha   90.00
_cell.angle_beta   90.00
_cell.angle_gamma   90.00
#
_symmetry.space_group_name_H-M   'P 1'
#
loop_
_entity.id
_entity.type
_entity.pdbx_description
1 polymer ?
#
loop_
_entity_poly.entity_id
_entity_poly.type
_entity_poly.pdbx_seq_one_letter_code
_entity_poly.pdbx_strand_id
1 'polypeptide(L)'
;MEPESRIRVALERNPYDVIIGSGQLARVGDALSALQVRAGTRILVVSNPDVADHYAAQCLSSLEAAGLKPVLLTIDAGEEQKTLDTLRIILDAAQHNGLERTSLMLALGGGVVGDMTGFAAACWLRGIRVIQVPTTLLAMVCLLYTSDAADEEDS
;
A
#
# COMPACT_ATOMS: atom_id res chain seq x y z
N MET A 1 18.31 -10.13 -16.43
CA MET A 1 17.39 -9.99 -15.28
C MET A 1 18.19 -9.33 -14.17
N GLU A 2 17.86 -8.11 -13.83
CA GLU A 2 18.53 -7.46 -12.71
C GLU A 2 18.21 -8.19 -11.41
N PRO A 3 19.17 -8.37 -10.51
CA PRO A 3 18.96 -9.09 -9.27
C PRO A 3 17.95 -8.36 -8.40
N GLU A 4 16.98 -9.09 -7.86
CA GLU A 4 16.09 -8.61 -6.82
C GLU A 4 16.88 -8.41 -5.54
N SER A 5 16.77 -7.22 -4.94
CA SER A 5 17.33 -6.94 -3.63
C SER A 5 16.21 -6.95 -2.59
N ARG A 6 16.42 -7.69 -1.51
CA ARG A 6 15.51 -7.72 -0.37
C ARG A 6 16.22 -7.20 0.86
N ILE A 7 15.66 -6.17 1.45
CA ILE A 7 16.19 -5.53 2.66
C ILE A 7 15.22 -5.80 3.81
N ARG A 8 15.69 -6.48 4.84
CA ARG A 8 14.91 -6.71 6.05
C ARG A 8 14.99 -5.52 6.98
N VAL A 9 13.85 -4.90 7.30
CA VAL A 9 13.73 -3.90 8.35
C VAL A 9 13.30 -4.62 9.64
N ALA A 10 14.28 -4.83 10.53
CA ALA A 10 14.12 -5.63 11.74
C ALA A 10 13.62 -4.75 12.90
N LEU A 11 12.35 -4.40 12.88
CA LEU A 11 11.70 -3.73 14.01
C LEU A 11 11.32 -4.76 15.09
N GLU A 12 11.31 -4.36 16.36
CA GLU A 12 10.84 -5.21 17.47
C GLU A 12 9.37 -5.63 17.28
N ARG A 13 8.55 -4.71 16.76
CA ARG A 13 7.17 -4.98 16.37
C ARG A 13 7.00 -4.76 14.87
N ASN A 14 6.30 -5.68 14.23
CA ASN A 14 5.96 -5.59 12.81
C ASN A 14 7.17 -5.43 11.87
N PRO A 15 8.17 -6.31 11.91
CA PRO A 15 9.25 -6.29 10.94
C PRO A 15 8.70 -6.46 9.53
N TYR A 16 9.33 -5.80 8.55
CA TYR A 16 8.89 -5.87 7.15
C TYR A 16 10.08 -5.99 6.20
N ASP A 17 9.81 -6.37 4.97
CA ASP A 17 10.79 -6.45 3.90
C ASP A 17 10.56 -5.36 2.86
N VAL A 18 11.64 -4.77 2.39
CA VAL A 18 11.66 -3.89 1.22
C VAL A 18 12.20 -4.70 0.05
N ILE A 19 11.42 -4.80 -1.01
CA ILE A 19 11.79 -5.54 -2.22
C ILE A 19 12.04 -4.53 -3.32
N ILE A 20 13.25 -4.53 -3.86
CA ILE A 20 13.69 -3.61 -4.91
C ILE A 20 14.11 -4.42 -6.13
N GLY A 21 13.59 -4.07 -7.29
CA GLY A 21 13.95 -4.74 -8.55
C GLY A 21 13.01 -4.35 -9.69
N SER A 22 13.42 -4.68 -10.89
CA SER A 22 12.61 -4.47 -12.08
C SER A 22 11.41 -5.44 -12.11
N GLY A 23 10.25 -4.98 -12.59
CA GLY A 23 9.06 -5.81 -12.78
C GLY A 23 8.35 -6.26 -11.49
N GLN A 24 8.64 -5.64 -10.35
CA GLN A 24 8.04 -6.03 -9.06
C GLN A 24 6.51 -5.86 -9.07
N LEU A 25 5.98 -4.88 -9.81
CA LEU A 25 4.54 -4.67 -9.90
C LEU A 25 3.79 -5.89 -10.46
N ALA A 26 4.37 -6.57 -11.46
CA ALA A 26 3.81 -7.79 -12.02
C ALA A 26 3.88 -9.00 -11.06
N ARG A 27 4.64 -8.89 -9.98
CA ARG A 27 4.91 -9.94 -9.00
C ARG A 27 4.37 -9.63 -7.60
N VAL A 28 3.58 -8.56 -7.48
CA VAL A 28 3.03 -8.16 -6.17
C VAL A 28 2.13 -9.25 -5.58
N GLY A 29 1.37 -9.97 -6.42
CA GLY A 29 0.56 -11.11 -5.99
C GLY A 29 1.41 -12.25 -5.42
N ASP A 30 2.52 -12.58 -6.07
CA ASP A 30 3.46 -13.62 -5.59
C ASP A 30 4.09 -13.20 -4.25
N ALA A 31 4.46 -11.92 -4.13
CA ALA A 31 5.00 -11.38 -2.88
C ALA A 31 3.99 -11.50 -1.72
N LEU A 32 2.71 -11.23 -1.96
CA LEU A 32 1.66 -11.39 -0.96
C LEU A 32 1.41 -12.86 -0.62
N SER A 33 1.48 -13.75 -1.59
CA SER A 33 1.40 -15.20 -1.37
C SER A 33 2.54 -15.70 -0.47
N ALA A 34 3.76 -15.19 -0.69
CA ALA A 34 4.92 -15.49 0.16
C ALA A 34 4.73 -14.96 1.61
N LEU A 35 3.97 -13.89 1.81
CA LEU A 35 3.55 -13.37 3.12
C LEU A 35 2.33 -14.11 3.71
N GLN A 36 1.97 -15.26 3.13
CA GLN A 36 0.85 -16.09 3.57
C GLN A 36 -0.51 -15.40 3.53
N VAL A 37 -0.70 -14.45 2.62
CA VAL A 37 -2.02 -13.89 2.34
C VAL A 37 -2.86 -14.97 1.64
N ARG A 38 -3.99 -15.30 2.23
CA ARG A 38 -4.84 -16.39 1.74
C ARG A 38 -5.59 -15.98 0.47
N ALA A 39 -5.79 -16.94 -0.43
CA ALA A 39 -6.69 -16.76 -1.57
C ALA A 39 -8.09 -16.34 -1.09
N GLY A 40 -8.75 -15.49 -1.87
CA GLY A 40 -10.04 -14.89 -1.51
C GLY A 40 -9.95 -13.66 -0.61
N THR A 41 -8.76 -13.29 -0.11
CA THR A 41 -8.59 -12.06 0.68
C THR A 41 -8.93 -10.83 -0.15
N ARG A 42 -9.76 -9.94 0.42
CA ARG A 42 -10.11 -8.64 -0.20
C ARG A 42 -8.98 -7.66 -0.01
N ILE A 43 -8.67 -6.93 -1.06
CA ILE A 43 -7.62 -5.89 -1.06
C ILE A 43 -8.20 -4.60 -1.63
N LEU A 44 -8.16 -3.53 -0.83
CA LEU A 44 -8.45 -2.20 -1.34
C LEU A 44 -7.14 -1.59 -1.87
N VAL A 45 -7.04 -1.47 -3.18
CA VAL A 45 -5.94 -0.81 -3.87
C VAL A 45 -6.28 0.66 -3.99
N VAL A 46 -5.52 1.52 -3.34
CA VAL A 46 -5.69 2.98 -3.39
C VAL A 46 -4.62 3.57 -4.30
N SER A 47 -5.03 4.41 -5.24
CA SER A 47 -4.14 5.09 -6.18
C SER A 47 -4.66 6.49 -6.48
N ASN A 48 -3.99 7.22 -7.36
CA ASN A 48 -4.52 8.41 -8.00
C ASN A 48 -4.73 8.16 -9.49
N PRO A 49 -5.49 9.00 -10.23
CA PRO A 49 -5.79 8.75 -11.64
C PRO A 49 -4.54 8.59 -12.51
N ASP A 50 -3.54 9.46 -12.37
CA ASP A 50 -2.34 9.43 -13.20
C ASP A 50 -1.53 8.14 -13.04
N VAL A 51 -1.39 7.66 -11.81
CA VAL A 51 -0.70 6.40 -11.52
C VAL A 51 -1.55 5.21 -11.94
N ALA A 52 -2.86 5.27 -11.68
CA ALA A 52 -3.78 4.18 -11.99
C ALA A 52 -3.83 3.89 -13.51
N ASP A 53 -3.86 4.92 -14.34
CA ASP A 53 -3.88 4.80 -15.81
C ASP A 53 -2.68 4.00 -16.35
N HIS A 54 -1.52 4.10 -15.69
CA HIS A 54 -0.31 3.42 -16.12
C HIS A 54 -0.07 2.07 -15.45
N TYR A 55 -0.46 1.91 -14.19
CA TYR A 55 0.03 0.81 -13.36
C TYR A 55 -1.07 -0.05 -12.72
N ALA A 56 -2.31 0.44 -12.60
CA ALA A 56 -3.34 -0.30 -11.89
C ALA A 56 -3.68 -1.63 -12.55
N ALA A 57 -3.80 -1.66 -13.87
CA ALA A 57 -4.16 -2.89 -14.58
C ALA A 57 -3.16 -4.02 -14.30
N GLN A 58 -1.86 -3.74 -14.33
CA GLN A 58 -0.82 -4.73 -14.04
C GLN A 58 -0.85 -5.18 -12.58
N CYS A 59 -1.04 -4.23 -11.66
CA CYS A 59 -1.14 -4.55 -10.24
C CYS A 59 -2.36 -5.45 -9.94
N LEU A 60 -3.54 -5.07 -10.42
CA LEU A 60 -4.77 -5.83 -10.23
C LEU A 60 -4.66 -7.23 -10.82
N SER A 61 -4.17 -7.36 -12.06
CA SER A 61 -3.97 -8.67 -12.71
C SER A 61 -3.03 -9.57 -11.90
N SER A 62 -1.95 -9.03 -11.34
CA SER A 62 -1.04 -9.79 -10.48
C SER A 62 -1.71 -10.29 -9.21
N LEU A 63 -2.53 -9.44 -8.57
CA LEU A 63 -3.27 -9.81 -7.37
C LEU A 63 -4.35 -10.87 -7.66
N GLU A 64 -5.08 -10.71 -8.76
CA GLU A 64 -6.10 -11.67 -9.20
C GLU A 64 -5.49 -13.04 -9.57
N ALA A 65 -4.33 -13.05 -10.25
CA ALA A 65 -3.61 -14.28 -10.57
C ALA A 65 -3.17 -15.05 -9.32
N ALA A 66 -2.92 -14.34 -8.21
CA ALA A 66 -2.65 -14.95 -6.90
C ALA A 66 -3.93 -15.38 -6.14
N GLY A 67 -5.11 -15.28 -6.77
CA GLY A 67 -6.38 -15.66 -6.17
C GLY A 67 -6.95 -14.64 -5.18
N LEU A 68 -6.43 -13.41 -5.17
CA LEU A 68 -6.88 -12.34 -4.30
C LEU A 68 -8.04 -11.57 -4.95
N LYS A 69 -8.74 -10.76 -4.17
CA LYS A 69 -9.90 -9.98 -4.62
C LYS A 69 -9.60 -8.47 -4.51
N PRO A 70 -8.86 -7.90 -5.47
CA PRO A 70 -8.56 -6.48 -5.45
C PRO A 70 -9.75 -5.63 -5.90
N VAL A 71 -9.90 -4.47 -5.30
CA VAL A 71 -10.80 -3.39 -5.73
C VAL A 71 -10.00 -2.10 -5.78
N LEU A 72 -10.11 -1.38 -6.89
CA LEU A 72 -9.42 -0.10 -7.08
C LEU A 72 -10.26 1.06 -6.58
N LEU A 73 -9.64 1.93 -5.79
CA LEU A 73 -10.12 3.25 -5.44
C LEU A 73 -9.10 4.29 -5.91
N THR A 74 -9.53 5.30 -6.62
CA THR A 74 -8.70 6.46 -6.92
C THR A 74 -9.08 7.64 -6.04
N ILE A 75 -8.09 8.31 -5.46
CA ILE A 75 -8.21 9.59 -4.76
C ILE A 75 -7.48 10.66 -5.58
N ASP A 76 -7.87 11.91 -5.45
CA ASP A 76 -7.21 12.99 -6.17
C ASP A 76 -5.73 13.10 -5.75
N ALA A 77 -4.90 13.60 -6.67
CA ALA A 77 -3.48 13.82 -6.41
C ALA A 77 -3.25 15.17 -5.71
N GLY A 78 -2.13 15.27 -4.98
CA GLY A 78 -1.64 16.50 -4.37
C GLY A 78 -1.67 16.49 -2.85
N GLU A 79 -0.77 17.25 -2.23
CA GLU A 79 -0.64 17.36 -0.76
C GLU A 79 -1.90 17.92 -0.09
N GLU A 80 -2.69 18.71 -0.80
CA GLU A 80 -3.98 19.22 -0.36
C GLU A 80 -5.02 18.11 -0.11
N GLN A 81 -4.77 16.91 -0.62
CA GLN A 81 -5.60 15.72 -0.39
C GLN A 81 -5.34 15.03 0.96
N LYS A 82 -4.34 15.45 1.71
CA LYS A 82 -4.12 14.96 3.08
C LYS A 82 -5.15 15.54 4.04
N THR A 83 -6.39 15.10 3.92
CA THR A 83 -7.55 15.61 4.66
C THR A 83 -8.36 14.48 5.30
N LEU A 84 -9.20 14.85 6.26
CA LEU A 84 -10.16 13.91 6.86
C LEU A 84 -11.23 13.47 5.86
N ASP A 85 -11.57 14.31 4.89
CA ASP A 85 -12.53 13.92 3.84
C ASP A 85 -11.96 12.84 2.93
N THR A 86 -10.70 12.93 2.53
CA THR A 86 -10.02 11.88 1.77
C THR A 86 -9.91 10.60 2.60
N LEU A 87 -9.58 10.70 3.88
CA LEU A 87 -9.59 9.56 4.79
C LEU A 87 -10.96 8.88 4.82
N ARG A 88 -12.03 9.67 4.95
CA ARG A 88 -13.41 9.17 4.96
C ARG A 88 -13.73 8.41 3.66
N ILE A 89 -13.35 8.93 2.50
CA ILE A 89 -13.55 8.27 1.21
C ILE A 89 -12.91 6.87 1.21
N ILE A 90 -11.68 6.73 1.72
CA ILE A 90 -10.99 5.44 1.78
C ILE A 90 -11.71 4.48 2.75
N LEU A 91 -12.12 4.97 3.92
CA LEU A 91 -12.83 4.16 4.91
C LEU A 91 -14.22 3.73 4.43
N ASP A 92 -14.95 4.62 3.75
CA ASP A 92 -16.24 4.32 3.13
C ASP A 92 -16.09 3.23 2.04
N ALA A 93 -15.04 3.32 1.22
CA ALA A 93 -14.72 2.31 0.23
C ALA A 93 -14.37 0.96 0.88
N ALA A 94 -13.63 0.97 1.99
CA ALA A 94 -13.33 -0.25 2.75
C ALA A 94 -14.60 -0.91 3.29
N GLN A 95 -15.54 -0.12 3.82
CA GLN A 95 -16.83 -0.59 4.31
C GLN A 95 -17.69 -1.14 3.16
N HIS A 96 -17.82 -0.38 2.08
CA HIS A 96 -18.64 -0.77 0.92
C HIS A 96 -18.18 -2.08 0.29
N ASN A 97 -16.86 -2.31 0.26
CA ASN A 97 -16.27 -3.54 -0.27
C ASN A 97 -16.10 -4.64 0.78
N GLY A 98 -16.62 -4.46 1.98
CA GLY A 98 -16.64 -5.48 3.02
C GLY A 98 -15.24 -5.92 3.45
N LEU A 99 -14.31 -4.99 3.63
CA LEU A 99 -12.99 -5.31 4.17
C LEU A 99 -13.12 -5.79 5.61
N GLU A 100 -12.49 -6.92 5.88
CA GLU A 100 -12.43 -7.57 7.19
C GLU A 100 -11.06 -7.36 7.85
N ARG A 101 -10.89 -7.82 9.08
CA ARG A 101 -9.60 -7.73 9.79
C ARG A 101 -8.45 -8.46 9.12
N THR A 102 -8.75 -9.46 8.31
CA THR A 102 -7.77 -10.22 7.51
C THR A 102 -7.52 -9.61 6.14
N SER A 103 -8.29 -8.61 5.75
CA SER A 103 -8.12 -7.86 4.50
C SER A 103 -6.86 -6.99 4.55
N LEU A 104 -6.52 -6.40 3.41
CA LEU A 104 -5.36 -5.55 3.22
C LEU A 104 -5.76 -4.25 2.54
N MET A 105 -5.03 -3.19 2.81
CA MET A 105 -4.96 -2.03 1.93
C MET A 105 -3.62 -2.01 1.21
N LEU A 106 -3.61 -1.65 -0.07
CA LEU A 106 -2.42 -1.52 -0.88
C LEU A 106 -2.37 -0.10 -1.44
N ALA A 107 -1.31 0.62 -1.13
CA ALA A 107 -1.06 1.95 -1.66
C ALA A 107 -0.21 1.86 -2.94
N LEU A 108 -0.79 2.18 -4.07
CA LEU A 108 -0.11 2.23 -5.37
C LEU A 108 0.05 3.70 -5.78
N GLY A 109 1.19 4.31 -5.46
CA GLY A 109 1.38 5.73 -5.78
C GLY A 109 2.54 6.40 -5.08
N GLY A 110 2.49 7.72 -5.04
CA GLY A 110 3.45 8.57 -4.36
C GLY A 110 3.17 8.70 -2.85
N GLY A 111 3.81 9.70 -2.22
CA GLY A 111 3.74 9.92 -0.77
C GLY A 111 2.33 10.15 -0.25
N VAL A 112 1.52 10.96 -0.94
CA VAL A 112 0.14 11.25 -0.51
C VAL A 112 -0.71 9.98 -0.46
N VAL A 113 -0.66 9.15 -1.52
CA VAL A 113 -1.38 7.88 -1.58
C VAL A 113 -0.90 6.95 -0.47
N GLY A 114 0.41 6.86 -0.27
CA GLY A 114 1.01 6.02 0.77
C GLY A 114 0.58 6.42 2.17
N ASP A 115 0.67 7.72 2.48
CA ASP A 115 0.33 8.27 3.80
C ASP A 115 -1.16 8.11 4.12
N MET A 116 -2.03 8.48 3.18
CA MET A 116 -3.48 8.38 3.36
C MET A 116 -3.96 6.93 3.50
N THR A 117 -3.41 6.02 2.69
CA THR A 117 -3.74 4.59 2.76
C THR A 117 -3.22 3.97 4.05
N GLY A 118 -1.99 4.31 4.44
CA GLY A 118 -1.40 3.82 5.70
C GLY A 118 -2.20 4.26 6.92
N PHE A 119 -2.61 5.53 6.95
CA PHE A 119 -3.44 6.04 8.04
C PHE A 119 -4.84 5.41 8.04
N ALA A 120 -5.46 5.25 6.88
CA ALA A 120 -6.74 4.55 6.77
C ALA A 120 -6.66 3.10 7.26
N ALA A 121 -5.61 2.38 6.87
CA ALA A 121 -5.37 1.00 7.34
C ALA A 121 -5.18 0.92 8.86
N ALA A 122 -4.48 1.89 9.46
CA ALA A 122 -4.31 1.98 10.90
C ALA A 122 -5.64 2.25 11.64
N CYS A 123 -6.54 3.02 11.03
CA CYS A 123 -7.85 3.34 11.60
C CYS A 123 -8.87 2.20 11.41
N TRP A 124 -8.76 1.44 10.31
CA TRP A 124 -9.75 0.42 9.96
C TRP A 124 -9.70 -0.77 10.92
N LEU A 125 -10.84 -1.08 11.57
CA LEU A 125 -11.01 -2.23 12.47
C LEU A 125 -9.87 -2.41 13.51
N ARG A 126 -9.34 -1.31 14.05
CA ARG A 126 -8.19 -1.26 14.97
C ARG A 126 -6.85 -1.60 14.31
N GLY A 127 -6.74 -1.43 13.04
CA GLY A 127 -5.56 -1.68 12.23
C GLY A 127 -5.64 -2.97 11.43
N ILE A 128 -5.44 -2.83 10.11
CA ILE A 128 -5.22 -3.93 9.17
C ILE A 128 -3.88 -3.75 8.48
N ARG A 129 -3.40 -4.81 7.83
CA ARG A 129 -2.14 -4.76 7.11
C ARG A 129 -2.20 -3.78 5.93
N VAL A 130 -1.09 -3.09 5.70
CA VAL A 130 -0.91 -2.21 4.55
C VAL A 130 0.33 -2.63 3.78
N ILE A 131 0.25 -2.54 2.46
CA ILE A 131 1.35 -2.77 1.53
C ILE A 131 1.62 -1.47 0.79
N GLN A 132 2.87 -1.05 0.76
CA GLN A 132 3.31 0.12 0.04
C GLN A 132 3.94 -0.30 -1.30
N VAL A 133 3.41 0.22 -2.38
CA VAL A 133 3.93 0.07 -3.76
C VAL A 133 4.23 1.48 -4.29
N PRO A 134 5.37 2.07 -3.88
CA PRO A 134 5.71 3.43 -4.23
C PRO A 134 6.06 3.56 -5.71
N THR A 135 5.54 4.59 -6.37
CA THR A 135 5.78 4.88 -7.81
C THR A 135 6.61 6.12 -8.04
N THR A 136 6.99 6.84 -6.99
CA THR A 136 7.89 8.00 -7.06
C THR A 136 9.16 7.73 -6.28
N LEU A 137 10.29 8.31 -6.72
CA LEU A 137 11.56 8.16 -6.02
C LEU A 137 11.46 8.67 -4.57
N LEU A 138 10.79 9.80 -4.38
CA LEU A 138 10.58 10.37 -3.05
C LEU A 138 9.83 9.38 -2.13
N ALA A 139 8.75 8.79 -2.62
CA ALA A 139 8.00 7.78 -1.85
C ALA A 139 8.85 6.52 -1.56
N MET A 140 9.71 6.11 -2.49
CA MET A 140 10.60 4.95 -2.30
C MET A 140 11.61 5.15 -1.17
N VAL A 141 12.10 6.38 -0.97
CA VAL A 141 13.11 6.67 0.05
C VAL A 141 12.52 7.27 1.35
N CYS A 142 11.42 8.01 1.28
CA CYS A 142 10.82 8.69 2.43
C CYS A 142 9.83 7.83 3.20
N LEU A 143 9.04 6.98 2.53
CA LEU A 143 8.08 6.10 3.22
C LEU A 143 8.75 5.06 4.13
N LEU A 144 10.03 4.81 3.92
CA LEU A 144 10.84 3.92 4.77
C LEU A 144 11.34 4.62 6.03
N TYR A 145 11.30 5.94 6.09
CA TYR A 145 11.97 6.76 7.12
C TYR A 145 11.00 7.56 7.99
N THR A 146 9.81 7.87 7.52
CA THR A 146 8.95 8.92 8.10
C THR A 146 7.88 8.44 9.05
N SER A 147 7.96 7.24 9.55
CA SER A 147 7.06 6.87 10.65
C SER A 147 7.52 7.42 12.01
N ASP A 148 8.66 8.08 12.07
CA ASP A 148 9.23 8.66 13.29
C ASP A 148 9.39 10.18 13.19
N ALA A 149 8.29 10.89 13.00
CA ALA A 149 8.25 12.34 13.23
C ALA A 149 8.48 12.71 14.72
N ALA A 150 8.63 11.72 15.60
CA ALA A 150 8.91 11.93 17.02
C ALA A 150 10.40 12.07 17.32
N ASP A 151 11.29 11.70 16.40
CA ASP A 151 12.74 11.74 16.63
C ASP A 151 13.41 13.07 16.22
N GLU A 152 12.68 14.00 15.61
CA GLU A 152 13.25 15.29 15.18
C GLU A 152 13.19 16.40 16.24
N GLU A 153 12.62 16.15 17.42
CA GLU A 153 12.52 17.18 18.48
C GLU A 153 13.68 17.22 19.47
N ASP A 154 14.69 16.34 19.36
CA ASP A 154 15.82 16.30 20.28
C ASP A 154 17.15 16.70 19.61
N SER A 155 17.16 17.83 18.88
CA SER A 155 18.42 18.43 18.38
C SER A 155 18.53 19.87 18.75
#